data_5fdc656168a16b903e99d6c08d02cd8a
#
_entry.id   5fdc656168a16b903e99d6c08d02cd8a
#
_cell.length_a   1.000
_cell.length_b   1.000
_cell.length_c   1.000
_cell.angle_alpha   90.00
_cell.angle_beta   90.00
_cell.angle_gamma   90.00
#
_symmetry.space_group_name_H-M   'P 1'
#
loop_
_entity.id
_entity.type
_entity.pdbx_description
1 polymer ?
#
loop_
_entity_poly.entity_id
_entity_poly.type
_entity_poly.pdbx_seq_one_letter_code
_entity_poly.pdbx_strand_id
1 'polypeptide(L)'
;MSRVRIGVLGAARITPAALIGPAKDNNEVVVAAVAARNVARAEAFAARHAIGRVHDSYEALIADPDVDAVYNPLPNSLHGRWTRAALEAGKHVLCEKPFTANAAEAREIAQLAAESGQVVMEAFHYRYHPFALRAEEIIASGELGTLQRVDVAFCFPLPRFSNIRYDYALAGGATMDAGCYAVHMLRTFGGSTPEVISAQAKLRDRLVDRAMTAQLRFPEGHIGRLRCSMWSSNLLKISVNVVGDRGELRVLNPVLPHLFHRFWVRADGRSRVERFPRRATYAYQLDAFAAAILRGEPVSTTPEDAVENMSVIDSIYLAAGLPIRKPS
;
A
#
# COMPACT_ATOMS: atom_id res chain seq x y z
N MET A 1 30.32 -0.40 -3.51
CA MET A 1 29.12 0.32 -3.04
C MET A 1 28.44 -0.54 -1.98
N SER A 2 28.06 0.03 -0.85
CA SER A 2 27.31 -0.70 0.18
C SER A 2 25.92 -1.06 -0.33
N ARG A 3 25.49 -2.30 -0.13
CA ARG A 3 24.13 -2.75 -0.47
C ARG A 3 23.26 -2.72 0.78
N VAL A 4 22.02 -2.35 0.63
CA VAL A 4 21.01 -2.48 1.70
C VAL A 4 20.66 -3.96 1.88
N ARG A 5 20.97 -4.50 3.05
CA ARG A 5 20.71 -5.90 3.42
C ARG A 5 19.33 -6.00 4.07
N ILE A 6 18.36 -6.60 3.36
CA ILE A 6 16.97 -6.67 3.80
C ILE A 6 16.69 -8.03 4.44
N GLY A 7 16.18 -8.02 5.67
CA GLY A 7 15.59 -9.16 6.35
C GLY A 7 14.07 -9.23 6.12
N VAL A 8 13.52 -10.42 5.95
CA VAL A 8 12.09 -10.64 5.65
C VAL A 8 11.40 -11.26 6.87
N LEU A 9 10.35 -10.60 7.34
CA LEU A 9 9.48 -11.12 8.41
C LEU A 9 8.37 -12.00 7.81
N GLY A 10 8.51 -13.30 7.95
CA GLY A 10 7.56 -14.29 7.46
C GLY A 10 7.79 -14.75 6.02
N ALA A 11 7.49 -16.01 5.76
CA ALA A 11 7.49 -16.60 4.42
C ALA A 11 6.17 -16.28 3.69
N ALA A 12 5.92 -14.99 3.43
CA ALA A 12 4.67 -14.53 2.83
C ALA A 12 4.64 -14.77 1.31
N ARG A 13 3.44 -15.07 0.78
CA ARG A 13 3.24 -15.34 -0.66
C ARG A 13 3.55 -14.16 -1.56
N ILE A 14 3.46 -12.94 -1.04
CA ILE A 14 3.73 -11.73 -1.81
C ILE A 14 5.22 -11.46 -1.99
N THR A 15 6.06 -11.87 -1.03
CA THR A 15 7.49 -11.56 -0.97
C THR A 15 8.26 -11.86 -2.25
N PRO A 16 8.03 -12.99 -2.97
CA PRO A 16 8.72 -13.25 -4.22
C PRO A 16 8.48 -12.19 -5.30
N ALA A 17 7.25 -11.70 -5.43
CA ALA A 17 6.90 -10.69 -6.42
C ALA A 17 7.24 -9.27 -5.95
N ALA A 18 7.05 -9.00 -4.65
CA ALA A 18 7.18 -7.65 -4.10
C ALA A 18 8.64 -7.26 -3.77
N LEU A 19 9.49 -8.22 -3.44
CA LEU A 19 10.85 -7.97 -3.00
C LEU A 19 11.90 -8.79 -3.76
N ILE A 20 11.77 -10.14 -3.79
CA ILE A 20 12.85 -11.00 -4.28
C ILE A 20 13.08 -10.84 -5.77
N GLY A 21 12.01 -10.78 -6.57
CA GLY A 21 12.10 -10.51 -8.00
C GLY A 21 12.76 -9.16 -8.30
N PRO A 22 12.22 -8.05 -7.77
CA PRO A 22 12.83 -6.72 -7.89
C PRO A 22 14.30 -6.64 -7.44
N ALA A 23 14.65 -7.30 -6.33
CA ALA A 23 16.03 -7.28 -5.80
C ALA A 23 17.06 -7.95 -6.71
N LYS A 24 16.63 -8.85 -7.61
CA LYS A 24 17.56 -9.49 -8.60
C LYS A 24 18.09 -8.49 -9.62
N ASP A 25 17.27 -7.49 -9.96
CA ASP A 25 17.59 -6.46 -10.97
C ASP A 25 18.07 -5.14 -10.30
N ASN A 26 18.22 -5.13 -8.98
CA ASN A 26 18.69 -3.97 -8.21
C ASN A 26 20.04 -4.27 -7.55
N ASN A 27 21.09 -3.59 -8.01
CA ASN A 27 22.45 -3.78 -7.49
C ASN A 27 22.70 -3.17 -6.10
N GLU A 28 21.78 -2.33 -5.61
CA GLU A 28 21.87 -1.63 -4.32
C GLU A 28 21.20 -2.40 -3.18
N VAL A 29 20.52 -3.53 -3.48
CA VAL A 29 19.75 -4.29 -2.50
C VAL A 29 20.14 -5.76 -2.52
N VAL A 30 20.07 -6.41 -1.36
CA VAL A 30 20.16 -7.88 -1.23
C VAL A 30 19.16 -8.36 -0.18
N VAL A 31 18.44 -9.45 -0.48
CA VAL A 31 17.62 -10.15 0.52
C VAL A 31 18.53 -11.07 1.30
N ALA A 32 18.92 -10.64 2.50
CA ALA A 32 20.00 -11.27 3.29
C ALA A 32 19.49 -12.37 4.22
N ALA A 33 18.29 -12.19 4.78
CA ALA A 33 17.77 -13.08 5.81
C ALA A 33 16.24 -13.24 5.74
N VAL A 34 15.73 -14.32 6.32
CA VAL A 34 14.30 -14.56 6.54
C VAL A 34 14.06 -15.21 7.89
N ALA A 35 12.97 -14.82 8.55
CA ALA A 35 12.45 -15.50 9.73
C ALA A 35 10.97 -15.81 9.56
N ALA A 36 10.46 -16.89 10.14
CA ALA A 36 9.03 -17.17 10.21
C ALA A 36 8.70 -17.89 11.52
N ARG A 37 7.43 -17.77 11.98
CA ARG A 37 6.93 -18.48 13.17
C ARG A 37 7.16 -20.01 13.14
N ASN A 38 7.21 -20.57 11.94
CA ASN A 38 7.58 -21.96 11.71
C ASN A 38 8.93 -21.97 10.98
N VAL A 39 9.98 -22.38 11.66
CA VAL A 39 11.36 -22.38 11.15
C VAL A 39 11.48 -23.23 9.88
N ALA A 40 10.88 -24.42 9.82
CA ALA A 40 10.92 -25.25 8.62
C ALA A 40 10.32 -24.56 7.38
N ARG A 41 9.31 -23.68 7.57
CA ARG A 41 8.79 -22.85 6.48
C ARG A 41 9.77 -21.76 6.06
N ALA A 42 10.51 -21.18 7.01
CA ALA A 42 11.55 -20.20 6.71
C ALA A 42 12.70 -20.86 5.93
N GLU A 43 13.15 -22.04 6.35
CA GLU A 43 14.19 -22.82 5.69
C GLU A 43 13.79 -23.21 4.26
N ALA A 44 12.58 -23.74 4.07
CA ALA A 44 12.06 -24.09 2.74
C ALA A 44 11.91 -22.85 1.83
N PHE A 45 11.55 -21.70 2.41
CA PHE A 45 11.46 -20.44 1.70
C PHE A 45 12.85 -19.92 1.30
N ALA A 46 13.81 -19.95 2.23
CA ALA A 46 15.20 -19.55 2.01
C ALA A 46 15.86 -20.40 0.91
N ALA A 47 15.72 -21.73 0.99
CA ALA A 47 16.24 -22.65 -0.02
C ALA A 47 15.67 -22.38 -1.42
N ARG A 48 14.35 -22.16 -1.51
CA ARG A 48 13.66 -21.86 -2.79
C ARG A 48 14.13 -20.57 -3.43
N HIS A 49 14.45 -19.57 -2.63
CA HIS A 49 14.72 -18.21 -3.09
C HIS A 49 16.19 -17.79 -2.95
N ALA A 50 17.08 -18.72 -2.60
CA ALA A 50 18.50 -18.50 -2.41
C ALA A 50 18.80 -17.39 -1.37
N ILE A 51 18.05 -17.35 -0.26
CA ILE A 51 18.32 -16.47 0.87
C ILE A 51 19.32 -17.15 1.79
N GLY A 52 20.45 -16.48 2.06
CA GLY A 52 21.59 -17.10 2.72
C GLY A 52 21.42 -17.37 4.20
N ARG A 53 20.51 -16.67 4.90
CA ARG A 53 20.39 -16.76 6.37
C ARG A 53 18.94 -16.96 6.79
N VAL A 54 18.74 -17.87 7.74
CA VAL A 54 17.44 -18.14 8.39
C VAL A 54 17.59 -17.87 9.87
N HIS A 55 16.65 -17.12 10.44
CA HIS A 55 16.54 -16.93 11.89
C HIS A 55 15.34 -17.69 12.44
N ASP A 56 15.43 -18.10 13.68
CA ASP A 56 14.41 -18.88 14.41
C ASP A 56 13.25 -18.01 14.93
N SER A 57 13.46 -16.69 15.01
CA SER A 57 12.46 -15.73 15.45
C SER A 57 12.57 -14.40 14.69
N TYR A 58 11.52 -13.59 14.76
CA TYR A 58 11.54 -12.23 14.20
C TYR A 58 12.49 -11.33 14.97
N GLU A 59 12.53 -11.49 16.29
CA GLU A 59 13.43 -10.78 17.19
C GLU A 59 14.89 -11.04 16.83
N ALA A 60 15.27 -12.30 16.59
CA ALA A 60 16.63 -12.67 16.21
C ALA A 60 17.02 -12.07 14.84
N LEU A 61 16.09 -12.02 13.88
CA LEU A 61 16.34 -11.37 12.59
C LEU A 61 16.53 -9.86 12.75
N ILE A 62 15.68 -9.22 13.56
CA ILE A 62 15.74 -7.78 13.80
C ILE A 62 17.03 -7.40 14.55
N ALA A 63 17.49 -8.23 15.46
CA ALA A 63 18.74 -8.02 16.21
C ALA A 63 20.02 -8.28 15.39
N ASP A 64 19.92 -8.90 14.21
CA ASP A 64 21.07 -9.22 13.38
C ASP A 64 21.77 -7.94 12.86
N PRO A 65 23.07 -7.72 13.19
CA PRO A 65 23.82 -6.55 12.72
C PRO A 65 24.08 -6.57 11.19
N ASP A 66 23.92 -7.73 10.56
CA ASP A 66 24.02 -7.88 9.10
C ASP A 66 22.70 -7.64 8.36
N VAL A 67 21.67 -7.16 9.04
CA VAL A 67 20.40 -6.69 8.48
C VAL A 67 20.33 -5.18 8.66
N ASP A 68 20.18 -4.43 7.58
CA ASP A 68 20.07 -2.96 7.58
C ASP A 68 18.60 -2.51 7.60
N ALA A 69 17.75 -3.28 6.92
CA ALA A 69 16.33 -2.97 6.76
C ALA A 69 15.46 -4.22 6.91
N VAL A 70 14.21 -4.02 7.30
CA VAL A 70 13.21 -5.07 7.45
C VAL A 70 12.08 -4.88 6.43
N TYR A 71 11.75 -5.93 5.69
CA TYR A 71 10.51 -6.02 4.93
C TYR A 71 9.47 -6.75 5.78
N ASN A 72 8.34 -6.06 6.04
CA ASN A 72 7.27 -6.53 6.91
C ASN A 72 5.98 -6.88 6.14
N PRO A 73 5.84 -8.11 5.57
CA PRO A 73 4.64 -8.60 4.89
C PRO A 73 3.77 -9.48 5.79
N LEU A 74 3.74 -9.21 7.07
CA LEU A 74 2.93 -9.95 8.03
C LEU A 74 1.43 -9.66 7.85
N PRO A 75 0.52 -10.32 8.56
CA PRO A 75 -0.88 -9.90 8.62
C PRO A 75 -1.04 -8.47 9.15
N ASN A 76 -2.06 -7.74 8.67
CA ASN A 76 -2.26 -6.32 8.93
C ASN A 76 -2.18 -5.92 10.40
N SER A 77 -2.77 -6.72 11.32
CA SER A 77 -2.76 -6.45 12.76
C SER A 77 -1.39 -6.55 13.43
N LEU A 78 -0.40 -7.09 12.71
CA LEU A 78 0.97 -7.27 13.20
C LEU A 78 1.95 -6.24 12.62
N HIS A 79 1.51 -5.42 11.67
CA HIS A 79 2.39 -4.47 11.00
C HIS A 79 2.99 -3.47 11.98
N GLY A 80 2.17 -2.80 12.81
CA GLY A 80 2.64 -1.80 13.76
C GLY A 80 3.61 -2.39 14.78
N ARG A 81 3.26 -3.52 15.40
CA ARG A 81 4.12 -4.20 16.38
C ARG A 81 5.53 -4.46 15.84
N TRP A 82 5.64 -5.08 14.67
CA TRP A 82 6.94 -5.47 14.13
C TRP A 82 7.69 -4.32 13.44
N THR A 83 6.98 -3.31 12.97
CA THR A 83 7.59 -2.05 12.54
C THR A 83 8.20 -1.31 13.74
N ARG A 84 7.50 -1.23 14.87
CA ARG A 84 8.03 -0.69 16.14
C ARG A 84 9.32 -1.41 16.55
N ALA A 85 9.28 -2.74 16.65
CA ALA A 85 10.44 -3.52 17.06
C ALA A 85 11.66 -3.31 16.15
N ALA A 86 11.42 -3.19 14.83
CA ALA A 86 12.49 -2.91 13.88
C ALA A 86 13.09 -1.50 14.08
N LEU A 87 12.26 -0.48 14.30
CA LEU A 87 12.71 0.90 14.55
C LEU A 87 13.50 1.01 15.85
N GLU A 88 13.03 0.37 16.93
CA GLU A 88 13.71 0.32 18.24
C GLU A 88 15.10 -0.34 18.13
N ALA A 89 15.27 -1.27 17.17
CA ALA A 89 16.54 -1.89 16.85
C ALA A 89 17.38 -1.12 15.81
N GLY A 90 16.97 0.09 15.42
CA GLY A 90 17.69 0.92 14.46
C GLY A 90 17.63 0.43 13.01
N LYS A 91 16.59 -0.33 12.63
CA LYS A 91 16.42 -0.84 11.26
C LYS A 91 15.46 0.05 10.45
N HIS A 92 15.79 0.29 9.18
CA HIS A 92 14.85 0.83 8.21
C HIS A 92 13.72 -0.16 7.94
N VAL A 93 12.52 0.32 7.54
CA VAL A 93 11.36 -0.55 7.35
C VAL A 93 10.64 -0.28 6.04
N LEU A 94 10.45 -1.33 5.23
CA LEU A 94 9.46 -1.39 4.16
C LEU A 94 8.27 -2.22 4.67
N CYS A 95 7.17 -1.56 5.02
CA CYS A 95 5.99 -2.20 5.57
C CYS A 95 4.92 -2.41 4.50
N GLU A 96 4.36 -3.63 4.39
CA GLU A 96 3.21 -3.87 3.52
C GLU A 96 2.00 -3.04 3.96
N LYS A 97 1.16 -2.78 2.99
CA LYS A 97 -0.10 -2.04 3.18
C LYS A 97 -1.22 -2.98 3.69
N PRO A 98 -2.18 -2.47 4.47
CA PRO A 98 -2.18 -1.15 5.10
C PRO A 98 -1.12 -1.05 6.18
N PHE A 99 -0.61 0.15 6.42
CA PHE A 99 0.53 0.40 7.31
C PHE A 99 0.38 -0.19 8.71
N THR A 100 -0.83 -0.08 9.27
CA THR A 100 -1.19 -0.53 10.62
C THR A 100 -2.63 -1.04 10.66
N ALA A 101 -3.10 -1.48 11.83
CA ALA A 101 -4.49 -1.88 12.00
C ALA A 101 -5.46 -0.68 12.01
N ASN A 102 -5.03 0.49 12.50
CA ASN A 102 -5.84 1.70 12.60
C ASN A 102 -4.96 2.96 12.67
N ALA A 103 -5.61 4.14 12.63
CA ALA A 103 -4.92 5.42 12.64
C ALA A 103 -4.22 5.74 13.98
N ALA A 104 -4.68 5.23 15.11
CA ALA A 104 -4.04 5.45 16.40
C ALA A 104 -2.67 4.76 16.42
N GLU A 105 -2.60 3.50 16.03
CA GLU A 105 -1.34 2.76 15.88
C GLU A 105 -0.42 3.41 14.83
N ALA A 106 -0.98 3.92 13.71
CA ALA A 106 -0.19 4.61 12.70
C ALA A 106 0.49 5.87 13.25
N ARG A 107 -0.19 6.68 14.08
CA ARG A 107 0.40 7.87 14.72
C ARG A 107 1.55 7.50 15.65
N GLU A 108 1.40 6.45 16.46
CA GLU A 108 2.46 5.98 17.34
C GLU A 108 3.71 5.56 16.54
N ILE A 109 3.51 4.83 15.44
CA ILE A 109 4.63 4.41 14.58
C ILE A 109 5.23 5.59 13.83
N ALA A 110 4.45 6.57 13.38
CA ALA A 110 4.95 7.76 12.71
C ALA A 110 5.82 8.62 13.66
N GLN A 111 5.39 8.78 14.90
CA GLN A 111 6.19 9.45 15.93
C GLN A 111 7.52 8.73 16.16
N LEU A 112 7.50 7.42 16.37
CA LEU A 112 8.71 6.63 16.58
C LEU A 112 9.65 6.67 15.36
N ALA A 113 9.10 6.66 14.15
CA ALA A 113 9.89 6.78 12.91
C ALA A 113 10.63 8.12 12.85
N ALA A 114 9.95 9.21 13.18
CA ALA A 114 10.56 10.55 13.24
C ALA A 114 11.67 10.63 14.30
N GLU A 115 11.49 10.02 15.47
CA GLU A 115 12.47 9.98 16.55
C GLU A 115 13.68 9.08 16.23
N SER A 116 13.47 7.97 15.51
CA SER A 116 14.52 7.01 15.18
C SER A 116 15.48 7.47 14.09
N GLY A 117 15.05 8.40 13.23
CA GLY A 117 15.79 8.80 12.03
C GLY A 117 15.91 7.71 10.96
N GLN A 118 15.17 6.60 11.10
CA GLN A 118 15.18 5.53 10.13
C GLN A 118 14.19 5.79 8.99
N VAL A 119 14.50 5.30 7.80
CA VAL A 119 13.57 5.32 6.67
C VAL A 119 12.45 4.31 6.92
N VAL A 120 11.21 4.79 6.93
CA VAL A 120 10.01 3.96 6.98
C VAL A 120 9.14 4.28 5.76
N MET A 121 8.71 3.24 5.05
CA MET A 121 7.97 3.37 3.80
C MET A 121 6.82 2.38 3.77
N GLU A 122 5.60 2.86 3.55
CA GLU A 122 4.44 2.01 3.28
C GLU A 122 4.47 1.52 1.82
N ALA A 123 4.20 0.23 1.61
CA ALA A 123 4.38 -0.44 0.32
C ALA A 123 3.22 -0.20 -0.67
N PHE A 124 2.87 1.06 -0.93
CA PHE A 124 2.02 1.43 -2.05
C PHE A 124 2.83 1.52 -3.36
N HIS A 125 3.29 0.39 -3.84
CA HIS A 125 4.21 0.26 -4.96
C HIS A 125 3.79 0.99 -6.25
N TYR A 126 2.48 1.15 -6.51
CA TYR A 126 1.97 1.86 -7.69
C TYR A 126 2.40 3.33 -7.71
N ARG A 127 2.61 3.93 -6.52
CA ARG A 127 2.92 5.35 -6.32
C ARG A 127 4.23 5.77 -6.99
N TYR A 128 5.17 4.84 -7.11
CA TYR A 128 6.50 5.03 -7.67
C TYR A 128 6.57 4.74 -9.18
N HIS A 129 5.49 4.25 -9.79
CA HIS A 129 5.48 3.98 -11.22
C HIS A 129 5.25 5.27 -12.03
N PRO A 130 5.92 5.47 -13.18
CA PRO A 130 5.80 6.71 -13.98
C PRO A 130 4.37 7.15 -14.30
N PHE A 131 3.42 6.22 -14.40
CA PHE A 131 2.02 6.61 -14.66
C PHE A 131 1.43 7.43 -13.50
N ALA A 132 1.79 7.13 -12.25
CA ALA A 132 1.25 7.84 -11.09
C ALA A 132 1.79 9.27 -11.04
N LEU A 133 3.09 9.43 -11.27
CA LEU A 133 3.74 10.75 -11.38
C LEU A 133 3.10 11.57 -12.52
N ARG A 134 2.91 10.93 -13.68
CA ARG A 134 2.27 11.59 -14.83
C ARG A 134 0.83 12.01 -14.57
N ALA A 135 0.06 11.20 -13.84
CA ALA A 135 -1.30 11.55 -13.45
C ALA A 135 -1.32 12.79 -12.54
N GLU A 136 -0.42 12.87 -11.58
CA GLU A 136 -0.27 14.06 -10.71
C GLU A 136 0.16 15.29 -11.50
N GLU A 137 1.09 15.17 -12.44
CA GLU A 137 1.50 16.28 -13.31
C GLU A 137 0.31 16.84 -14.10
N ILE A 138 -0.53 15.97 -14.70
CA ILE A 138 -1.72 16.37 -15.46
C ILE A 138 -2.71 17.10 -14.55
N ILE A 139 -2.93 16.61 -13.34
CA ILE A 139 -3.84 17.21 -12.36
C ILE A 139 -3.28 18.58 -11.91
N ALA A 140 -2.01 18.62 -11.53
CA ALA A 140 -1.34 19.82 -11.02
C ALA A 140 -1.18 20.91 -12.10
N SER A 141 -1.03 20.55 -13.37
CA SER A 141 -0.93 21.51 -14.48
C SER A 141 -2.23 22.27 -14.74
N GLY A 142 -3.36 21.83 -14.15
CA GLY A 142 -4.68 22.39 -14.44
C GLY A 142 -5.24 22.01 -15.79
N GLU A 143 -4.67 21.02 -16.48
CA GLU A 143 -5.15 20.54 -17.79
C GLU A 143 -6.61 20.06 -17.74
N LEU A 144 -7.03 19.47 -16.60
CA LEU A 144 -8.39 19.02 -16.38
C LEU A 144 -9.35 20.14 -15.93
N GLY A 145 -8.82 21.34 -15.63
CA GLY A 145 -9.58 22.43 -15.00
C GLY A 145 -9.77 22.19 -13.50
N THR A 146 -10.83 22.79 -12.95
CA THR A 146 -11.20 22.61 -11.54
C THR A 146 -11.77 21.22 -11.32
N LEU A 147 -11.21 20.47 -10.36
CA LEU A 147 -11.68 19.12 -10.06
C LEU A 147 -13.11 19.13 -9.53
N GLN A 148 -13.92 18.24 -10.06
CA GLN A 148 -15.31 18.03 -9.67
C GLN A 148 -15.51 16.70 -8.96
N ARG A 149 -14.78 15.66 -9.40
CA ARG A 149 -14.94 14.31 -8.87
C ARG A 149 -13.73 13.43 -9.11
N VAL A 150 -13.42 12.60 -8.11
CA VAL A 150 -12.46 11.49 -8.20
C VAL A 150 -13.17 10.18 -7.86
N ASP A 151 -13.26 9.27 -8.82
CA ASP A 151 -13.84 7.94 -8.62
C ASP A 151 -12.73 6.89 -8.60
N VAL A 152 -12.66 6.08 -7.55
CA VAL A 152 -11.70 4.97 -7.45
C VAL A 152 -12.43 3.67 -7.18
N ALA A 153 -12.09 2.64 -7.95
CA ALA A 153 -12.57 1.30 -7.72
C ALA A 153 -11.39 0.32 -7.63
N PHE A 154 -11.37 -0.51 -6.58
CA PHE A 154 -10.48 -1.65 -6.46
C PHE A 154 -11.27 -2.87 -6.01
N CYS A 155 -11.71 -3.65 -6.99
CA CYS A 155 -12.50 -4.87 -6.80
C CYS A 155 -11.80 -6.04 -7.47
N PHE A 156 -11.64 -7.14 -6.74
CA PHE A 156 -11.12 -8.41 -7.26
C PHE A 156 -11.83 -9.59 -6.59
N PRO A 157 -11.94 -10.76 -7.27
CA PRO A 157 -12.61 -11.92 -6.69
C PRO A 157 -11.69 -12.68 -5.74
N LEU A 158 -12.10 -12.81 -4.48
CA LEU A 158 -11.50 -13.68 -3.47
C LEU A 158 -12.60 -14.54 -2.82
N PRO A 159 -13.11 -15.60 -3.49
CA PRO A 159 -14.24 -16.40 -2.99
C PRO A 159 -13.86 -17.32 -1.82
N ARG A 160 -12.58 -17.47 -1.51
CA ARG A 160 -12.09 -18.30 -0.41
C ARG A 160 -12.24 -17.57 0.93
N PHE A 161 -13.37 -17.71 1.57
CA PHE A 161 -13.70 -17.03 2.83
C PHE A 161 -12.90 -17.52 4.07
N SER A 162 -12.13 -18.59 3.97
CA SER A 162 -11.13 -19.00 4.97
C SER A 162 -9.79 -18.29 4.83
N ASN A 163 -9.67 -17.33 3.90
CA ASN A 163 -8.45 -16.54 3.75
C ASN A 163 -8.31 -15.57 4.92
N ILE A 164 -7.07 -15.35 5.37
CA ILE A 164 -6.72 -14.42 6.47
C ILE A 164 -7.23 -13.00 6.24
N ARG A 165 -7.46 -12.59 4.99
CA ARG A 165 -8.05 -11.28 4.64
C ARG A 165 -9.49 -11.11 5.10
N TYR A 166 -10.16 -12.19 5.52
CA TYR A 166 -11.49 -12.17 6.12
C TYR A 166 -11.45 -12.46 7.63
N ASP A 167 -10.28 -12.44 8.26
CA ASP A 167 -10.11 -12.65 9.69
C ASP A 167 -10.08 -11.30 10.41
N TYR A 168 -11.07 -11.06 11.28
CA TYR A 168 -11.15 -9.82 12.06
C TYR A 168 -9.97 -9.65 13.01
N ALA A 169 -9.49 -10.73 13.64
CA ALA A 169 -8.36 -10.71 14.56
C ALA A 169 -7.04 -10.32 13.87
N LEU A 170 -6.97 -10.52 12.56
CA LEU A 170 -5.82 -10.12 11.74
C LEU A 170 -6.06 -8.77 11.03
N ALA A 171 -7.00 -7.97 11.50
CA ALA A 171 -7.42 -6.71 10.90
C ALA A 171 -7.86 -6.88 9.43
N GLY A 172 -8.57 -7.98 9.12
CA GLY A 172 -9.10 -8.27 7.79
C GLY A 172 -10.32 -7.43 7.42
N GLY A 173 -10.67 -7.49 6.15
CA GLY A 173 -11.80 -6.81 5.52
C GLY A 173 -11.42 -6.24 4.15
N ALA A 174 -12.42 -6.06 3.28
CA ALA A 174 -12.19 -5.52 1.94
C ALA A 174 -11.67 -4.09 1.98
N THR A 175 -12.09 -3.30 2.97
CA THR A 175 -11.60 -1.93 3.16
C THR A 175 -10.12 -1.91 3.54
N MET A 176 -9.67 -2.84 4.38
CA MET A 176 -8.25 -2.97 4.72
C MET A 176 -7.40 -3.47 3.54
N ASP A 177 -7.84 -4.51 2.83
CA ASP A 177 -7.00 -5.15 1.80
C ASP A 177 -7.02 -4.44 0.45
N ALA A 178 -8.20 -4.00 -0.01
CA ALA A 178 -8.42 -3.30 -1.28
C ALA A 178 -8.73 -1.81 -1.09
N GLY A 179 -9.49 -1.48 -0.06
CA GLY A 179 -9.92 -0.11 0.23
C GLY A 179 -8.75 0.80 0.58
N CYS A 180 -7.72 0.30 1.25
CA CYS A 180 -6.50 1.10 1.54
C CYS A 180 -5.87 1.68 0.26
N TYR A 181 -5.78 0.90 -0.82
CA TYR A 181 -5.37 1.42 -2.13
C TYR A 181 -6.34 2.46 -2.68
N ALA A 182 -7.64 2.21 -2.56
CA ALA A 182 -8.64 3.11 -3.10
C ALA A 182 -8.66 4.45 -2.35
N VAL A 183 -8.49 4.45 -1.03
CA VAL A 183 -8.33 5.66 -0.21
C VAL A 183 -7.06 6.41 -0.58
N HIS A 184 -5.93 5.71 -0.66
CA HIS A 184 -4.65 6.31 -1.02
C HIS A 184 -4.69 6.96 -2.41
N MET A 185 -5.28 6.28 -3.42
CA MET A 185 -5.47 6.87 -4.76
C MET A 185 -6.42 8.05 -4.75
N LEU A 186 -7.50 8.02 -3.95
CA LEU A 186 -8.39 9.18 -3.80
C LEU A 186 -7.62 10.38 -3.27
N ARG A 187 -6.83 10.21 -2.21
CA ARG A 187 -6.02 11.28 -1.62
C ARG A 187 -4.96 11.78 -2.60
N THR A 188 -4.21 10.86 -3.22
CA THR A 188 -3.15 11.20 -4.19
C THR A 188 -3.69 12.02 -5.38
N PHE A 189 -4.78 11.57 -5.99
CA PHE A 189 -5.31 12.20 -7.21
C PHE A 189 -6.38 13.27 -6.92
N GLY A 190 -6.87 13.35 -5.70
CA GLY A 190 -7.74 14.42 -5.24
C GLY A 190 -6.99 15.62 -4.67
N GLY A 191 -5.70 15.46 -4.34
CA GLY A 191 -4.81 16.53 -3.92
C GLY A 191 -4.81 16.84 -2.41
N SER A 192 -5.72 16.25 -1.64
CA SER A 192 -5.85 16.46 -0.19
C SER A 192 -6.52 15.26 0.48
N THR A 193 -6.63 15.28 1.82
CA THR A 193 -7.32 14.24 2.58
C THR A 193 -8.80 14.60 2.72
N PRO A 194 -9.74 13.79 2.16
CA PRO A 194 -11.16 14.08 2.20
C PRO A 194 -11.84 13.61 3.49
N GLU A 195 -12.98 14.24 3.81
CA GLU A 195 -13.91 13.80 4.84
C GLU A 195 -14.90 12.76 4.31
N VAL A 196 -15.25 11.77 5.13
CA VAL A 196 -16.24 10.74 4.80
C VAL A 196 -17.64 11.28 5.03
N ILE A 197 -18.45 11.35 3.95
CA ILE A 197 -19.88 11.75 4.03
C ILE A 197 -20.75 10.56 4.41
N SER A 198 -20.52 9.42 3.76
CA SER A 198 -21.29 8.19 3.97
C SER A 198 -20.49 6.97 3.55
N ALA A 199 -20.76 5.84 4.18
CA ALA A 199 -20.22 4.56 3.78
C ALA A 199 -21.25 3.44 3.92
N GLN A 200 -21.14 2.41 3.09
CA GLN A 200 -22.03 1.27 3.08
C GLN A 200 -21.27 -0.02 2.84
N ALA A 201 -21.31 -0.92 3.82
CA ALA A 201 -20.63 -2.20 3.78
C ALA A 201 -21.57 -3.32 3.28
N LYS A 202 -20.99 -4.28 2.52
CA LYS A 202 -21.55 -5.62 2.37
C LYS A 202 -20.70 -6.56 3.21
N LEU A 203 -21.30 -7.16 4.21
CA LEU A 203 -20.60 -7.97 5.20
C LEU A 203 -20.41 -9.42 4.71
N ARG A 204 -19.30 -10.02 5.14
CA ARG A 204 -19.11 -11.47 5.15
C ARG A 204 -19.69 -12.09 6.42
N ASP A 205 -19.47 -11.43 7.57
CA ASP A 205 -20.03 -11.73 8.89
C ASP A 205 -20.28 -10.43 9.66
N ARG A 206 -20.57 -10.49 10.95
CA ARG A 206 -20.96 -9.29 11.73
C ARG A 206 -19.92 -8.18 11.77
N LEU A 207 -18.63 -8.49 11.59
CA LEU A 207 -17.52 -7.56 11.81
C LEU A 207 -16.66 -7.31 10.57
N VAL A 208 -16.76 -8.18 9.54
CA VAL A 208 -15.85 -8.16 8.39
C VAL A 208 -16.61 -7.81 7.11
N ASP A 209 -16.20 -6.73 6.50
CA ASP A 209 -16.68 -6.32 5.20
C ASP A 209 -16.03 -7.15 4.08
N ARG A 210 -16.85 -7.58 3.10
CA ARG A 210 -16.40 -8.16 1.84
C ARG A 210 -16.46 -7.19 0.67
N ALA A 211 -17.16 -6.07 0.86
CA ALA A 211 -17.19 -4.95 -0.05
C ALA A 211 -17.60 -3.67 0.71
N MET A 212 -17.10 -2.54 0.25
CA MET A 212 -17.41 -1.21 0.78
C MET A 212 -17.62 -0.23 -0.36
N THR A 213 -18.57 0.67 -0.19
CA THR A 213 -18.72 1.89 -0.98
C THR A 213 -18.72 3.08 -0.03
N ALA A 214 -18.06 4.17 -0.42
CA ALA A 214 -18.06 5.40 0.36
C ALA A 214 -18.15 6.61 -0.56
N GLN A 215 -18.77 7.66 -0.04
CA GLN A 215 -18.76 9.00 -0.63
C GLN A 215 -18.01 9.93 0.32
N LEU A 216 -17.10 10.70 -0.24
CA LEU A 216 -16.20 11.58 0.47
C LEU A 216 -16.28 12.99 -0.13
N ARG A 217 -15.89 13.99 0.65
CA ARG A 217 -15.79 15.38 0.21
C ARG A 217 -14.41 15.91 0.51
N PHE A 218 -13.79 16.49 -0.48
CA PHE A 218 -12.51 17.17 -0.34
C PHE A 218 -12.68 18.59 0.18
N PRO A 219 -11.69 19.16 0.88
CA PRO A 219 -11.74 20.56 1.35
C PRO A 219 -11.99 21.55 0.22
N GLU A 220 -11.49 21.27 -0.97
CA GLU A 220 -11.66 22.09 -2.18
C GLU A 220 -13.08 21.98 -2.80
N GLY A 221 -13.96 21.14 -2.22
CA GLY A 221 -15.37 21.01 -2.58
C GLY A 221 -15.73 19.87 -3.54
N HIS A 222 -14.77 19.28 -4.23
CA HIS A 222 -15.05 18.16 -5.14
C HIS A 222 -15.34 16.86 -4.37
N ILE A 223 -15.95 15.88 -5.07
CA ILE A 223 -16.46 14.66 -4.47
C ILE A 223 -15.52 13.48 -4.76
N GLY A 224 -15.22 12.71 -3.72
CA GLY A 224 -14.60 11.39 -3.82
C GLY A 224 -15.63 10.28 -3.80
N ARG A 225 -15.48 9.27 -4.65
CA ARG A 225 -16.26 8.03 -4.61
C ARG A 225 -15.35 6.83 -4.57
N LEU A 226 -15.52 6.03 -3.53
CA LEU A 226 -14.75 4.82 -3.32
C LEU A 226 -15.64 3.59 -3.52
N ARG A 227 -15.08 2.59 -4.18
CA ARG A 227 -15.63 1.23 -4.20
C ARG A 227 -14.50 0.22 -4.08
N CYS A 228 -14.56 -0.62 -3.07
CA CYS A 228 -13.66 -1.76 -2.95
C CYS A 228 -14.42 -3.04 -2.68
N SER A 229 -13.91 -4.18 -3.16
CA SER A 229 -14.46 -5.48 -2.82
C SER A 229 -13.46 -6.62 -3.04
N MET A 230 -13.58 -7.64 -2.18
CA MET A 230 -12.98 -8.95 -2.36
C MET A 230 -14.01 -9.99 -2.85
N TRP A 231 -15.32 -9.69 -2.72
CA TRP A 231 -16.41 -10.53 -3.26
C TRP A 231 -17.70 -9.73 -3.38
N SER A 232 -18.07 -9.38 -4.61
CA SER A 232 -19.32 -8.68 -4.93
C SER A 232 -19.72 -8.93 -6.39
N SER A 233 -20.82 -8.33 -6.84
CA SER A 233 -21.22 -8.33 -8.27
C SER A 233 -20.19 -7.64 -9.19
N ASN A 234 -19.33 -6.78 -8.65
CA ASN A 234 -18.18 -6.24 -9.38
C ASN A 234 -16.99 -7.17 -9.18
N LEU A 235 -16.86 -8.20 -9.98
CA LEU A 235 -15.82 -9.22 -9.83
C LEU A 235 -14.42 -8.68 -10.05
N LEU A 236 -14.22 -7.88 -11.11
CA LEU A 236 -12.94 -7.27 -11.41
C LEU A 236 -13.13 -5.84 -11.93
N LYS A 237 -12.74 -4.87 -11.11
CA LYS A 237 -12.72 -3.46 -11.50
C LYS A 237 -11.61 -2.74 -10.74
N ILE A 238 -10.53 -2.39 -11.43
CA ILE A 238 -9.40 -1.66 -10.86
C ILE A 238 -9.20 -0.42 -11.72
N SER A 239 -9.65 0.74 -11.24
CA SER A 239 -9.67 1.97 -12.05
C SER A 239 -9.66 3.23 -11.20
N VAL A 240 -9.10 4.28 -11.77
CA VAL A 240 -9.22 5.67 -11.31
C VAL A 240 -9.84 6.50 -12.42
N ASN A 241 -10.74 7.40 -12.05
CA ASN A 241 -11.30 8.40 -12.93
C ASN A 241 -11.30 9.76 -12.22
N VAL A 242 -10.57 10.72 -12.75
CA VAL A 242 -10.50 12.10 -12.26
C VAL A 242 -11.23 12.98 -13.25
N VAL A 243 -12.24 13.71 -12.80
CA VAL A 243 -13.10 14.57 -13.63
C VAL A 243 -12.96 16.00 -13.16
N GLY A 244 -12.56 16.86 -14.08
CA GLY A 244 -12.58 18.30 -13.93
C GLY A 244 -13.62 18.94 -14.87
N ASP A 245 -13.79 20.25 -14.79
CA ASP A 245 -14.73 21.01 -15.60
C ASP A 245 -14.30 21.15 -17.07
N ARG A 246 -13.01 20.97 -17.39
CA ARG A 246 -12.46 21.03 -18.76
C ARG A 246 -11.99 19.68 -19.30
N GLY A 247 -11.88 18.65 -18.47
CA GLY A 247 -11.35 17.37 -18.90
C GLY A 247 -11.50 16.24 -17.92
N GLU A 248 -11.02 15.08 -18.33
CA GLU A 248 -11.00 13.87 -17.50
C GLU A 248 -9.77 13.02 -17.77
N LEU A 249 -9.27 12.38 -16.71
CA LEU A 249 -8.23 11.37 -16.74
C LEU A 249 -8.82 10.03 -16.30
N ARG A 250 -8.64 8.99 -17.11
CA ARG A 250 -9.06 7.61 -16.78
C ARG A 250 -7.87 6.68 -16.82
N VAL A 251 -7.67 5.94 -15.71
CA VAL A 251 -6.64 4.92 -15.59
C VAL A 251 -7.28 3.58 -15.28
N LEU A 252 -7.07 2.62 -16.17
CA LEU A 252 -7.43 1.22 -15.95
C LEU A 252 -6.20 0.47 -15.42
N ASN A 253 -6.39 -0.35 -14.39
CA ASN A 253 -5.37 -1.11 -13.69
C ASN A 253 -4.18 -0.27 -13.19
N PRO A 254 -4.41 0.73 -12.33
CA PRO A 254 -3.35 1.54 -11.74
C PRO A 254 -2.46 0.75 -10.76
N VAL A 255 -2.88 -0.39 -10.24
CA VAL A 255 -2.12 -1.17 -9.24
C VAL A 255 -1.03 -2.00 -9.89
N LEU A 256 -1.34 -2.70 -10.99
CA LEU A 256 -0.39 -3.55 -11.71
C LEU A 256 -0.28 -3.15 -13.20
N PRO A 257 0.11 -1.89 -13.50
CA PRO A 257 0.10 -1.36 -14.87
C PRO A 257 1.11 -2.08 -15.79
N HIS A 258 2.11 -2.74 -15.23
CA HIS A 258 3.09 -3.53 -16.00
C HIS A 258 2.46 -4.78 -16.66
N LEU A 259 1.38 -5.33 -16.14
CA LEU A 259 0.65 -6.44 -16.76
C LEU A 259 -0.18 -5.93 -17.95
N PHE A 260 -1.00 -4.95 -17.71
CA PHE A 260 -1.76 -4.20 -18.71
C PHE A 260 -2.24 -2.89 -18.10
N HIS A 261 -2.37 -1.84 -18.91
CA HIS A 261 -2.96 -0.58 -18.48
C HIS A 261 -3.58 0.16 -19.66
N ARG A 262 -4.51 1.06 -19.35
CA ARG A 262 -4.95 2.10 -20.26
C ARG A 262 -4.98 3.41 -19.51
N PHE A 263 -4.18 4.36 -19.97
CA PHE A 263 -4.12 5.71 -19.44
C PHE A 263 -4.66 6.65 -20.53
N TRP A 264 -5.81 7.23 -20.29
CA TRP A 264 -6.53 8.04 -21.24
C TRP A 264 -6.84 9.40 -20.65
N VAL A 265 -6.55 10.44 -21.43
CA VAL A 265 -6.76 11.84 -21.05
C VAL A 265 -7.64 12.48 -22.12
N ARG A 266 -8.65 13.22 -21.68
CA ARG A 266 -9.42 14.12 -22.51
C ARG A 266 -9.40 15.50 -21.86
N ALA A 267 -9.01 16.52 -22.63
CA ALA A 267 -9.03 17.92 -22.21
C ALA A 267 -9.29 18.82 -23.41
N ASP A 268 -10.10 19.84 -23.23
CA ASP A 268 -10.44 20.84 -24.25
C ASP A 268 -10.86 20.21 -25.59
N GLY A 269 -11.70 19.17 -25.55
CA GLY A 269 -12.22 18.45 -26.72
C GLY A 269 -11.24 17.50 -27.41
N ARG A 270 -9.99 17.41 -26.95
CA ARG A 270 -8.97 16.50 -27.49
C ARG A 270 -8.77 15.29 -26.57
N SER A 271 -8.51 14.13 -27.18
CA SER A 271 -8.25 12.89 -26.44
C SER A 271 -6.90 12.30 -26.83
N ARG A 272 -6.19 11.72 -25.83
CA ARG A 272 -4.96 10.98 -26.06
C ARG A 272 -4.87 9.76 -25.14
N VAL A 273 -4.08 8.78 -25.55
CA VAL A 273 -3.71 7.62 -24.75
C VAL A 273 -2.21 7.66 -24.54
N GLU A 274 -1.79 7.63 -23.29
CA GLU A 274 -0.37 7.55 -22.92
C GLU A 274 -0.01 6.11 -22.55
N ARG A 275 1.23 5.71 -22.84
CA ARG A 275 1.77 4.38 -22.53
C ARG A 275 2.98 4.52 -21.63
N PHE A 276 3.16 3.57 -20.72
CA PHE A 276 4.21 3.55 -19.73
C PHE A 276 5.04 2.26 -19.81
N PRO A 277 6.28 2.27 -19.27
CA PRO A 277 7.13 1.09 -19.23
C PRO A 277 6.45 -0.09 -18.52
N ARG A 278 6.79 -1.30 -18.95
CA ARG A 278 6.29 -2.55 -18.35
C ARG A 278 7.17 -3.09 -17.23
N ARG A 279 8.06 -2.27 -16.67
CA ARG A 279 8.82 -2.62 -15.48
C ARG A 279 7.86 -2.74 -14.30
N ALA A 280 8.05 -3.75 -13.46
CA ALA A 280 7.17 -4.00 -12.31
C ALA A 280 7.15 -2.81 -11.34
N THR A 281 5.98 -2.46 -10.84
CA THR A 281 5.79 -1.37 -9.87
C THR A 281 6.60 -1.57 -8.60
N TYR A 282 6.75 -2.81 -8.16
CA TYR A 282 7.60 -3.18 -7.02
C TYR A 282 9.09 -2.86 -7.22
N ALA A 283 9.58 -2.89 -8.47
CA ALA A 283 10.96 -2.53 -8.76
C ALA A 283 11.20 -1.03 -8.58
N TYR A 284 10.27 -0.18 -9.00
CA TYR A 284 10.35 1.26 -8.74
C TYR A 284 10.27 1.59 -7.24
N GLN A 285 9.40 0.88 -6.50
CA GLN A 285 9.32 1.01 -5.05
C GLN A 285 10.63 0.65 -4.36
N LEU A 286 11.25 -0.47 -4.78
CA LEU A 286 12.51 -0.92 -4.18
C LEU A 286 13.67 0.03 -4.51
N ASP A 287 13.70 0.61 -5.71
CA ASP A 287 14.66 1.64 -6.08
C ASP A 287 14.52 2.86 -5.18
N ALA A 288 13.28 3.34 -4.96
CA ALA A 288 13.01 4.48 -4.10
C ALA A 288 13.40 4.21 -2.63
N PHE A 289 13.12 3.00 -2.13
CA PHE A 289 13.50 2.61 -0.77
C PHE A 289 15.02 2.55 -0.60
N ALA A 290 15.74 1.97 -1.56
CA ALA A 290 17.20 1.94 -1.54
C ALA A 290 17.80 3.36 -1.65
N ALA A 291 17.24 4.21 -2.52
CA ALA A 291 17.67 5.59 -2.69
C ALA A 291 17.48 6.42 -1.40
N ALA A 292 16.36 6.22 -0.71
CA ALA A 292 16.11 6.88 0.57
C ALA A 292 17.13 6.49 1.64
N ILE A 293 17.49 5.21 1.74
CA ILE A 293 18.47 4.72 2.72
C ILE A 293 19.89 5.17 2.36
N LEU A 294 20.29 5.03 1.10
CA LEU A 294 21.67 5.25 0.69
C LEU A 294 22.02 6.70 0.38
N ARG A 295 21.02 7.51 -0.01
CA ARG A 295 21.22 8.89 -0.50
C ARG A 295 20.35 9.94 0.19
N GLY A 296 19.47 9.54 1.10
CA GLY A 296 18.54 10.46 1.77
C GLY A 296 17.45 11.02 0.85
N GLU A 297 17.14 10.33 -0.26
CA GLU A 297 16.09 10.78 -1.17
C GLU A 297 14.70 10.65 -0.50
N PRO A 298 13.77 11.60 -0.73
CA PRO A 298 12.46 11.55 -0.10
C PRO A 298 11.61 10.39 -0.64
N VAL A 299 10.80 9.80 0.23
CA VAL A 299 9.78 8.81 -0.16
C VAL A 299 8.39 9.44 -0.19
N SER A 300 7.52 8.97 -1.07
CA SER A 300 6.15 9.52 -1.23
C SER A 300 5.11 8.85 -0.33
N THR A 301 5.44 7.70 0.28
CA THR A 301 4.53 6.92 1.15
C THR A 301 5.11 6.85 2.55
N THR A 302 5.19 8.03 3.19
CA THR A 302 5.76 8.19 4.54
C THR A 302 4.82 7.69 5.62
N PRO A 303 5.28 7.54 6.87
CA PRO A 303 4.40 7.25 8.01
C PRO A 303 3.30 8.29 8.22
N GLU A 304 3.56 9.58 7.94
CA GLU A 304 2.57 10.66 8.04
C GLU A 304 1.48 10.51 6.98
N ASP A 305 1.85 10.15 5.74
CA ASP A 305 0.87 9.81 4.69
C ASP A 305 0.02 8.60 5.09
N ALA A 306 0.64 7.60 5.71
CA ALA A 306 -0.07 6.43 6.23
C ALA A 306 -1.05 6.78 7.35
N VAL A 307 -0.73 7.73 8.25
CA VAL A 307 -1.65 8.24 9.29
C VAL A 307 -2.91 8.82 8.66
N GLU A 308 -2.75 9.65 7.65
CA GLU A 308 -3.86 10.25 6.91
C GLU A 308 -4.71 9.16 6.22
N ASN A 309 -4.05 8.20 5.58
CA ASN A 309 -4.73 7.09 4.90
C ASN A 309 -5.54 6.24 5.87
N MET A 310 -4.96 5.86 7.01
CA MET A 310 -5.63 5.08 8.04
C MET A 310 -6.76 5.87 8.72
N SER A 311 -6.62 7.18 8.88
CA SER A 311 -7.67 8.04 9.44
C SER A 311 -8.95 8.05 8.57
N VAL A 312 -8.79 8.08 7.26
CA VAL A 312 -9.94 7.95 6.33
C VAL A 312 -10.53 6.54 6.37
N ILE A 313 -9.70 5.49 6.47
CA ILE A 313 -10.17 4.10 6.60
C ILE A 313 -11.01 3.93 7.87
N ASP A 314 -10.52 4.43 9.01
CA ASP A 314 -11.24 4.38 10.29
C ASP A 314 -12.60 5.11 10.19
N SER A 315 -12.60 6.29 9.56
CA SER A 315 -13.82 7.07 9.32
C SER A 315 -14.83 6.34 8.42
N ILE A 316 -14.35 5.61 7.40
CA ILE A 316 -15.21 4.77 6.53
C ILE A 316 -15.83 3.64 7.34
N TYR A 317 -15.09 2.96 8.22
CA TYR A 317 -15.64 1.92 9.08
C TYR A 317 -16.72 2.48 10.03
N LEU A 318 -16.44 3.60 10.69
CA LEU A 318 -17.40 4.26 11.60
C LEU A 318 -18.67 4.69 10.86
N ALA A 319 -18.54 5.32 9.69
CA ALA A 319 -19.67 5.73 8.86
C ALA A 319 -20.51 4.54 8.35
N ALA A 320 -19.90 3.35 8.21
CA ALA A 320 -20.59 2.11 7.85
C ALA A 320 -21.16 1.36 9.07
N GLY A 321 -21.06 1.89 10.28
CA GLY A 321 -21.51 1.25 11.54
C GLY A 321 -20.65 0.05 11.94
N LEU A 322 -19.39 0.00 11.53
CA LEU A 322 -18.46 -1.08 11.82
C LEU A 322 -17.37 -0.63 12.80
N PRO A 323 -16.85 -1.54 13.65
CA PRO A 323 -15.77 -1.20 14.54
C PRO A 323 -14.46 -0.98 13.77
N ILE A 324 -13.66 -0.03 14.28
CA ILE A 324 -12.27 0.17 13.87
C ILE A 324 -11.49 -1.12 14.15
N ARG A 325 -10.53 -1.44 13.29
CA ARG A 325 -9.66 -2.61 13.43
C ARG A 325 -8.70 -2.42 14.60
N LYS A 326 -8.26 -3.54 15.21
CA LYS A 326 -7.37 -3.52 16.37
C LYS A 326 -6.03 -4.17 16.04
N PRO A 327 -4.93 -3.64 16.57
CA PRO A 327 -3.63 -4.31 16.52
C PRO A 327 -3.64 -5.60 17.37
N SER A 328 -2.67 -6.52 17.08
CA SER A 328 -2.47 -7.80 17.80
C SER A 328 -1.18 -7.79 18.58
#